data_3322c979d6d47f3159f647375aae2d81
#
_entry.id   3322c979d6d47f3159f647375aae2d81
#
_cell.length_a   1.000
_cell.length_b   1.000
_cell.length_c   1.000
_cell.angle_alpha   90.00
_cell.angle_beta   90.00
_cell.angle_gamma   90.00
#
_symmetry.space_group_name_H-M   'P 1'
#
loop_
_entity.id
_entity.type
_entity.pdbx_description
1 polymer ?
#
loop_
_entity_poly.entity_id
_entity_poly.type
_entity_poly.pdbx_seq_one_letter_code
_entity_poly.pdbx_strand_id
1 'polypeptide(L)'
;MNGSHAPELTDLLKEITEDIAKYVIKEGQPIILIDEYSWYTEVLSLMAKQVNLCDSCILLLENGMEQEAYLLARSQFNNALWIKYLCEAEEGDNTRLKEFFYQPDINQLRSNQNLKKMIRDFGDTLDDRFKNARNNH
;
A
#
# COMPACT_ATOMS: atom_id res chain seq x y z
N MET A 1 15.58 26.65 15.27
CA MET A 1 15.52 27.19 13.90
C MET A 1 15.24 26.07 12.93
N ASN A 2 14.04 25.69 12.65
CA ASN A 2 13.70 24.81 11.51
C ASN A 2 12.17 24.68 11.33
N GLY A 3 11.43 25.78 11.52
CA GLY A 3 9.96 25.80 11.37
C GLY A 3 9.45 26.30 10.03
N SER A 4 10.34 26.58 9.04
CA SER A 4 9.94 27.31 7.83
C SER A 4 9.64 26.43 6.62
N HIS A 5 10.12 25.17 6.57
CA HIS A 5 9.96 24.33 5.39
C HIS A 5 8.72 23.41 5.39
N ALA A 6 8.18 23.06 6.52
CA ALA A 6 7.04 22.16 6.60
C ALA A 6 5.74 22.74 6.00
N PRO A 7 5.38 24.02 6.23
CA PRO A 7 4.20 24.63 5.60
C PRO A 7 4.30 24.69 4.07
N GLU A 8 5.46 25.05 3.54
CA GLU A 8 5.69 25.15 2.09
C GLU A 8 5.59 23.77 1.41
N LEU A 9 6.12 22.71 2.04
CA LEU A 9 5.99 21.34 1.54
C LEU A 9 4.53 20.85 1.57
N THR A 10 3.80 21.19 2.61
CA THR A 10 2.38 20.84 2.75
C THR A 10 1.54 21.53 1.67
N ASP A 11 1.80 22.81 1.40
CA ASP A 11 1.13 23.57 0.34
C ASP A 11 1.43 23.00 -1.04
N LEU A 12 2.68 22.63 -1.32
CA LEU A 12 3.07 21.96 -2.55
C LEU A 12 2.37 20.60 -2.72
N LEU A 13 2.28 19.82 -1.66
CA LEU A 13 1.55 18.54 -1.67
C LEU A 13 0.06 18.73 -1.96
N LYS A 14 -0.56 19.77 -1.41
CA LYS A 14 -1.95 20.13 -1.70
C LYS A 14 -2.14 20.45 -3.17
N GLU A 15 -1.28 21.29 -3.73
CA GLU A 15 -1.33 21.68 -5.14
C GLU A 15 -1.20 20.46 -6.06
N ILE A 16 -0.22 19.57 -5.79
CA ILE A 16 -0.03 18.34 -6.56
C ILE A 16 -1.27 17.43 -6.45
N THR A 17 -1.83 17.28 -5.24
CA THR A 17 -3.01 16.44 -5.00
C THR A 17 -4.24 16.98 -5.75
N GLU A 18 -4.45 18.30 -5.72
CA GLU A 18 -5.53 18.95 -6.48
C GLU A 18 -5.36 18.78 -7.99
N ASP A 19 -4.16 18.89 -8.50
CA ASP A 19 -3.88 18.69 -9.92
C ASP A 19 -4.14 17.25 -10.35
N ILE A 20 -3.69 16.25 -9.55
CA ILE A 20 -4.01 14.85 -9.81
C ILE A 20 -5.53 14.63 -9.78
N ALA A 21 -6.23 15.17 -8.79
CA ALA A 21 -7.67 15.03 -8.66
C ALA A 21 -8.41 15.59 -9.88
N LYS A 22 -7.98 16.71 -10.44
CA LYS A 22 -8.56 17.28 -11.66
C LYS A 22 -8.45 16.36 -12.87
N TYR A 23 -7.38 15.57 -12.96
CA TYR A 23 -7.22 14.58 -14.06
C TYR A 23 -8.06 13.32 -13.84
N VAL A 24 -8.19 12.87 -12.59
CA VAL A 24 -8.89 11.62 -12.24
C VAL A 24 -10.40 11.84 -12.10
N ILE A 25 -10.81 12.97 -11.52
CA ILE A 25 -12.21 13.29 -11.21
C ILE A 25 -12.64 14.47 -12.10
N LYS A 26 -12.99 14.18 -13.34
CA LYS A 26 -13.66 15.18 -14.19
C LYS A 26 -15.13 15.20 -13.84
N GLU A 27 -15.55 16.17 -13.06
CA GLU A 27 -16.96 16.39 -12.74
C GLU A 27 -17.81 16.46 -14.02
N GLY A 28 -18.86 15.67 -14.07
CA GLY A 28 -19.86 15.70 -15.14
C GLY A 28 -19.47 14.97 -16.44
N GLN A 29 -18.32 14.33 -16.51
CA GLN A 29 -17.95 13.51 -17.66
C GLN A 29 -17.90 12.02 -17.28
N PRO A 30 -18.69 11.16 -17.95
CA PRO A 30 -18.58 9.71 -17.73
C PRO A 30 -17.22 9.22 -18.22
N ILE A 31 -16.56 8.41 -17.41
CA ILE A 31 -15.36 7.69 -17.83
C ILE A 31 -15.83 6.48 -18.63
N ILE A 32 -15.51 6.44 -19.91
CA ILE A 32 -15.79 5.30 -20.78
C ILE A 32 -14.63 4.32 -20.61
N LEU A 33 -14.92 3.15 -20.03
CA LEU A 33 -13.98 2.05 -19.92
C LEU A 33 -14.00 1.26 -21.22
N ILE A 34 -12.83 0.99 -21.78
CA ILE A 34 -12.66 0.15 -22.97
C ILE A 34 -12.34 -1.26 -22.46
N ASP A 35 -13.14 -2.25 -22.86
CA ASP A 35 -13.00 -3.64 -22.41
C ASP A 35 -11.60 -4.24 -22.67
N GLU A 36 -10.92 -3.76 -23.71
CA GLU A 36 -9.57 -4.16 -24.07
C GLU A 36 -8.52 -3.83 -22.99
N TYR A 37 -8.82 -2.85 -22.13
CA TYR A 37 -7.96 -2.44 -21.01
C TYR A 37 -8.66 -2.68 -19.66
N SER A 38 -8.94 -3.93 -19.36
CA SER A 38 -9.64 -4.32 -18.12
C SER A 38 -8.91 -3.88 -16.84
N TRP A 39 -7.59 -3.69 -16.88
CA TRP A 39 -6.79 -3.16 -15.80
C TRP A 39 -7.07 -1.67 -15.48
N TYR A 40 -7.71 -0.96 -16.39
CA TYR A 40 -7.92 0.50 -16.27
C TYR A 40 -8.83 0.84 -15.10
N THR A 41 -9.84 0.03 -14.82
CA THR A 41 -10.74 0.21 -13.67
C THR A 41 -9.95 0.16 -12.34
N GLU A 42 -9.03 -0.80 -12.23
CA GLU A 42 -8.21 -0.94 -11.03
C GLU A 42 -7.22 0.21 -10.89
N VAL A 43 -6.62 0.66 -11.99
CA VAL A 43 -5.73 1.83 -11.98
C VAL A 43 -6.49 3.07 -11.52
N LEU A 44 -7.69 3.33 -12.03
CA LEU A 44 -8.51 4.47 -11.58
C LEU A 44 -8.85 4.37 -10.09
N SER A 45 -9.21 3.18 -9.61
CA SER A 45 -9.47 2.92 -8.20
C SER A 45 -8.24 3.19 -7.33
N LEU A 46 -7.06 2.74 -7.76
CA LEU A 46 -5.79 3.00 -7.07
C LEU A 46 -5.42 4.49 -7.10
N MET A 47 -5.67 5.19 -8.20
CA MET A 47 -5.44 6.63 -8.30
C MET A 47 -6.35 7.42 -7.35
N ALA A 48 -7.65 7.08 -7.28
CA ALA A 48 -8.57 7.69 -6.32
C ALA A 48 -8.12 7.44 -4.87
N LYS A 49 -7.68 6.21 -4.57
CA LYS A 49 -7.10 5.88 -3.26
C LYS A 49 -5.83 6.68 -2.98
N GLN A 50 -5.01 6.93 -3.99
CA GLN A 50 -3.79 7.73 -3.86
C GLN A 50 -4.10 9.17 -3.44
N VAL A 51 -5.12 9.80 -4.05
CA VAL A 51 -5.57 11.14 -3.66
C VAL A 51 -6.01 11.15 -2.19
N ASN A 52 -6.85 10.20 -1.77
CA ASN A 52 -7.31 10.11 -0.38
C ASN A 52 -6.15 9.89 0.62
N LEU A 53 -5.14 9.11 0.24
CA LEU A 53 -3.95 8.92 1.09
C LEU A 53 -3.11 10.20 1.18
N CYS A 54 -3.00 10.96 0.08
CA CYS A 54 -2.33 12.27 0.09
C CYS A 54 -3.02 13.24 1.06
N ASP A 55 -4.34 13.38 0.95
CA ASP A 55 -5.13 14.23 1.85
C ASP A 55 -4.95 13.83 3.32
N SER A 56 -4.96 12.53 3.59
CA SER A 56 -4.75 12.00 4.94
C SER A 56 -3.34 12.28 5.46
N CYS A 57 -2.31 12.14 4.61
CA CYS A 57 -0.93 12.49 4.98
C CYS A 57 -0.80 13.97 5.32
N ILE A 58 -1.41 14.85 4.51
CA ILE A 58 -1.40 16.30 4.74
C ILE A 58 -2.03 16.61 6.09
N LEU A 59 -3.21 16.04 6.36
CA LEU A 59 -3.92 16.25 7.61
C LEU A 59 -3.09 15.79 8.84
N LEU A 60 -2.42 14.64 8.73
CA LEU A 60 -1.56 14.13 9.80
C LEU A 60 -0.35 15.05 10.02
N LEU A 61 0.28 15.53 8.96
CA LEU A 61 1.43 16.45 9.05
C LEU A 61 1.01 17.79 9.68
N GLU A 62 -0.14 18.33 9.30
CA GLU A 62 -0.69 19.57 9.90
C GLU A 62 -0.98 19.44 11.41
N ASN A 63 -1.24 18.21 11.87
CA ASN A 63 -1.47 17.91 13.28
C ASN A 63 -0.22 17.37 14.01
N GLY A 64 0.96 17.43 13.41
CA GLY A 64 2.21 17.00 14.02
C GLY A 64 2.35 15.49 14.18
N MET A 65 1.57 14.69 13.43
CA MET A 65 1.58 13.23 13.47
C MET A 65 2.47 12.67 12.34
N GLU A 66 3.76 12.95 12.41
CA GLU A 66 4.71 12.65 11.34
C GLU A 66 4.94 11.15 11.17
N GLN A 67 4.93 10.38 12.25
CA GLN A 67 5.15 8.93 12.19
C GLN A 67 3.99 8.22 11.48
N GLU A 68 2.77 8.63 11.75
CA GLU A 68 1.56 8.12 11.12
C GLU A 68 1.51 8.52 9.64
N ALA A 69 1.89 9.75 9.31
CA ALA A 69 2.03 10.21 7.94
C ALA A 69 3.05 9.37 7.15
N TYR A 70 4.17 8.99 7.78
CA TYR A 70 5.17 8.11 7.18
C TYR A 70 4.62 6.73 6.82
N LEU A 71 3.78 6.15 7.67
CA LEU A 71 3.13 4.86 7.38
C LEU A 71 2.20 4.95 6.17
N LEU A 72 1.45 6.06 6.05
CA LEU A 72 0.61 6.30 4.86
C LEU A 72 1.44 6.54 3.60
N ALA A 73 2.56 7.25 3.69
CA ALA A 73 3.48 7.47 2.58
C ALA A 73 4.03 6.13 2.02
N ARG A 74 4.29 5.15 2.88
CA ARG A 74 4.66 3.80 2.46
C ARG A 74 3.54 3.13 1.64
N SER A 75 2.30 3.27 2.07
CA SER A 75 1.14 2.77 1.32
C SER A 75 0.97 3.45 -0.02
N GLN A 76 1.22 4.76 -0.09
CA GLN A 76 1.22 5.53 -1.34
C GLN A 76 2.27 5.02 -2.31
N PHE A 77 3.48 4.77 -1.84
CA PHE A 77 4.57 4.22 -2.65
C PHE A 77 4.19 2.86 -3.24
N ASN A 78 3.62 1.96 -2.44
CA ASN A 78 3.16 0.67 -2.93
C ASN A 78 2.04 0.80 -3.98
N ASN A 79 1.09 1.70 -3.78
CA ASN A 79 0.05 1.97 -4.77
C ASN A 79 0.63 2.52 -6.08
N ALA A 80 1.60 3.43 -6.00
CA ALA A 80 2.25 3.99 -7.18
C ALA A 80 2.98 2.90 -7.99
N LEU A 81 3.63 1.95 -7.31
CA LEU A 81 4.26 0.80 -7.98
C LEU A 81 3.24 -0.07 -8.70
N TRP A 82 2.08 -0.35 -8.07
CA TRP A 82 1.02 -1.12 -8.71
C TRP A 82 0.41 -0.39 -9.90
N ILE A 83 0.15 0.92 -9.78
CA ILE A 83 -0.32 1.74 -10.90
C ILE A 83 0.64 1.64 -12.08
N LYS A 84 1.93 1.88 -11.84
CA LYS A 84 2.95 1.75 -12.86
C LYS A 84 2.96 0.37 -13.50
N TYR A 85 2.98 -0.68 -12.68
CA TYR A 85 3.02 -2.06 -13.14
C TYR A 85 1.82 -2.44 -14.02
N LEU A 86 0.62 -2.03 -13.61
CA LEU A 86 -0.60 -2.27 -14.39
C LEU A 86 -0.63 -1.48 -15.70
N CYS A 87 -0.19 -0.21 -15.68
CA CYS A 87 -0.14 0.64 -16.88
C CYS A 87 0.85 0.16 -17.95
N GLU A 88 1.82 -0.67 -17.58
CA GLU A 88 2.75 -1.29 -18.53
C GLU A 88 2.20 -2.58 -19.17
N ALA A 89 0.95 -2.97 -18.87
CA ALA A 89 0.32 -4.13 -19.51
C ALA A 89 0.04 -3.85 -21.00
N GLU A 90 0.25 -4.85 -21.82
CA GLU A 90 -0.08 -4.79 -23.23
C GLU A 90 -1.60 -4.96 -23.42
N GLU A 91 -2.10 -4.47 -24.57
CA GLU A 91 -3.50 -4.61 -24.94
C GLU A 91 -3.95 -6.07 -24.92
N GLY A 92 -5.04 -6.35 -24.20
CA GLY A 92 -5.59 -7.71 -24.06
C GLY A 92 -4.83 -8.63 -23.10
N ASP A 93 -3.70 -8.20 -22.52
CA ASP A 93 -2.97 -8.98 -21.52
C ASP A 93 -3.46 -8.71 -20.10
N ASN A 94 -4.14 -9.68 -19.51
CA ASN A 94 -4.67 -9.62 -18.16
C ASN A 94 -3.76 -10.28 -17.10
N THR A 95 -2.53 -10.66 -17.46
CA THR A 95 -1.61 -11.38 -16.56
C THR A 95 -1.28 -10.53 -15.33
N ARG A 96 -0.92 -9.28 -15.53
CA ARG A 96 -0.57 -8.35 -14.43
C ARG A 96 -1.76 -8.03 -13.54
N LEU A 97 -2.96 -7.94 -14.12
CA LEU A 97 -4.19 -7.74 -13.37
C LEU A 97 -4.49 -8.94 -12.46
N LYS A 98 -4.30 -10.16 -12.95
CA LYS A 98 -4.43 -11.37 -12.13
C LYS A 98 -3.43 -11.42 -11.00
N GLU A 99 -2.17 -11.08 -11.26
CA GLU A 99 -1.13 -10.99 -10.22
C GLU A 99 -1.49 -9.98 -9.15
N PHE A 100 -2.03 -8.83 -9.51
CA PHE A 100 -2.51 -7.82 -8.57
C PHE A 100 -3.61 -8.39 -7.65
N PHE A 101 -4.60 -9.08 -8.20
CA PHE A 101 -5.69 -9.66 -7.41
C PHE A 101 -5.25 -10.81 -6.51
N TYR A 102 -4.27 -11.62 -6.96
CA TYR A 102 -3.76 -12.75 -6.17
C TYR A 102 -2.69 -12.36 -5.14
N GLN A 103 -2.17 -11.14 -5.17
CA GLN A 103 -1.12 -10.71 -4.24
C GLN A 103 -1.53 -10.81 -2.75
N PRO A 104 -2.75 -10.45 -2.34
CA PRO A 104 -3.19 -10.63 -0.95
C PRO A 104 -3.14 -12.10 -0.51
N ASP A 105 -3.57 -13.02 -1.37
CA ASP A 105 -3.58 -14.45 -1.07
C ASP A 105 -2.16 -15.01 -0.91
N ILE A 106 -1.24 -14.60 -1.78
CA ILE A 106 0.19 -14.97 -1.69
C ILE A 106 0.80 -14.46 -0.39
N ASN A 107 0.50 -13.23 0.00
CA ASN A 107 1.00 -12.64 1.23
C ASN A 107 0.43 -13.36 2.46
N GLN A 108 -0.83 -13.74 2.43
CA GLN A 108 -1.46 -14.52 3.51
C GLN A 108 -0.86 -15.92 3.61
N LEU A 109 -0.61 -16.59 2.49
CA LEU A 109 0.05 -17.89 2.47
C LEU A 109 1.47 -17.81 3.05
N ARG A 110 2.26 -16.81 2.67
CA ARG A 110 3.60 -16.57 3.24
C ARG A 110 3.54 -16.30 4.73
N SER A 111 2.60 -15.47 5.19
CA SER A 111 2.39 -15.18 6.59
C SER A 111 2.05 -16.44 7.39
N ASN A 112 1.15 -17.28 6.87
CA ASN A 112 0.76 -18.54 7.49
C ASN A 112 1.92 -19.53 7.56
N GLN A 113 2.77 -19.61 6.52
CA GLN A 113 3.96 -20.45 6.51
C GLN A 113 4.98 -19.98 7.57
N ASN A 114 5.21 -18.66 7.65
CA ASN A 114 6.10 -18.08 8.66
C ASN A 114 5.57 -18.34 10.07
N LEU A 115 4.26 -18.18 10.30
CA LEU A 115 3.64 -18.47 11.59
C LEU A 115 3.80 -19.95 11.98
N LYS A 116 3.56 -20.88 11.04
CA LYS A 116 3.78 -22.31 11.29
C LYS A 116 5.22 -22.64 11.65
N LYS A 117 6.18 -21.98 10.98
CA LYS A 117 7.60 -22.12 11.30
C LYS A 117 7.91 -21.60 12.70
N MET A 118 7.44 -20.40 13.06
CA MET A 118 7.62 -19.83 14.39
C MET A 118 7.05 -20.71 15.48
N ILE A 119 5.84 -21.25 15.30
CA ILE A 119 5.20 -22.17 16.28
C ILE A 119 6.04 -23.41 16.47
N ARG A 120 6.58 -24.01 15.41
CA ARG A 120 7.45 -25.18 15.47
C ARG A 120 8.74 -24.85 16.23
N ASP A 121 9.44 -23.78 15.82
CA ASP A 121 10.71 -23.37 16.43
C ASP A 121 10.51 -23.04 17.93
N PHE A 122 9.39 -22.41 18.29
CA PHE A 122 9.05 -22.13 19.68
C PHE A 122 8.69 -23.39 20.46
N GLY A 123 7.98 -24.32 19.85
CA GLY A 123 7.63 -25.64 20.44
C GLY A 123 8.89 -26.45 20.74
N ASP A 124 9.83 -26.54 19.80
CA ASP A 124 11.10 -27.22 19.98
C ASP A 124 11.92 -26.60 21.12
N THR A 125 11.93 -25.27 21.21
CA THR A 125 12.64 -24.54 22.29
C THR A 125 12.00 -24.82 23.67
N LEU A 126 10.68 -24.91 23.75
CA LEU A 126 9.98 -25.27 24.99
C LEU A 126 10.29 -26.70 25.42
N ASP A 127 10.24 -27.65 24.47
CA ASP A 127 10.53 -29.07 24.76
C ASP A 127 11.95 -29.26 25.30
N ASP A 128 12.92 -28.55 24.74
CA ASP A 128 14.31 -28.58 25.23
C ASP A 128 14.45 -27.97 26.63
N ARG A 129 13.74 -26.90 26.92
CA ARG A 129 13.71 -26.30 28.27
C ARG A 129 13.09 -27.24 29.31
N PHE A 130 11.99 -27.91 28.96
CA PHE A 130 11.34 -28.87 29.82
C PHE A 130 12.20 -30.12 30.06
N LYS A 131 12.89 -30.64 29.05
CA LYS A 131 13.84 -31.76 29.18
C LYS A 131 15.02 -31.38 30.09
N ASN A 132 15.58 -30.20 29.94
CA ASN A 132 16.68 -29.72 30.77
C ASN A 132 16.26 -29.50 32.23
N ALA A 133 15.05 -28.98 32.48
CA ALA A 133 14.52 -28.83 33.84
C ALA A 133 14.28 -30.17 34.54
N ARG A 134 13.91 -31.23 33.79
CA ARG A 134 13.65 -32.58 34.33
C ARG A 134 14.95 -33.32 34.68
N ASN A 135 16.04 -33.01 34.01
CA ASN A 135 17.35 -33.65 34.24
C ASN A 135 18.15 -32.99 35.37
N ASN A 136 17.70 -31.87 35.93
CA ASN A 136 18.35 -31.14 37.02
C ASN A 136 17.68 -31.38 38.39
N HIS A 137 16.77 -32.38 38.48
CA HIS A 137 16.16 -32.89 39.72
C HIS A 137 16.41 -34.39 39.86
#